data_160fa60f5c49bd39ab1cfdfce3392d90
#
_entry.id   160fa60f5c49bd39ab1cfdfce3392d90
#
_cell.length_a   1.000
_cell.length_b   1.000
_cell.length_c   1.000
_cell.angle_alpha   90.00
_cell.angle_beta   90.00
_cell.angle_gamma   90.00
#
_symmetry.space_group_name_H-M   'P 1'
#
loop_
_entity.id
_entity.type
_entity.pdbx_description
1 polymer ?
#
loop_
_entity_poly.entity_id
_entity_poly.type
_entity_poly.pdbx_seq_one_letter_code
_entity_poly.pdbx_strand_id
1 'polypeptide(L)'
;MDSSEKMNSIDPYMDPVLYKAAEEGNIDPFENYQTRLDQLLTPDENTILLVYLGNQSREQFMFESTDFVDKILEMCPPLLFQANKKGETPLHLAARYGLSNVVRVLIDRAKALPADPESGLTDEKKMLGMTNEEQDTALHEAARTNQSHVVEILTKEDPEFSYSANVHGETPLYIAAASRRGREREKVIDEILTNCISVDYGGPNGRTALHAAIMMADAVTTRELLEKEKTLTKTTDENGWSPLHYAAYYDQSARIVEVLLETDASAAYIVETEKKRTTLHIAAIRGRVDVMKEIVSGCPACCELVDNRGWNALHYAVASKDSKVFEQCLEIPLLARLGTKKDEKGNTPFHLIAALAQQQEEWRLVLYQYFYPERERCGLNKRKLRVDDIYRGNFREIQVINPL
;
A
#
# COMPACT_ATOMS: atom_id res chain seq x y z
N MET A 1 62.41 37.94 14.67
CA MET A 1 62.14 36.90 13.63
C MET A 1 61.09 35.97 14.19
N ASP A 2 59.90 36.28 13.86
CA ASP A 2 58.73 35.65 14.42
C ASP A 2 58.25 34.66 13.38
N SER A 3 58.48 33.37 13.64
CA SER A 3 57.97 32.27 12.83
C SER A 3 56.64 31.88 13.39
N SER A 4 55.63 32.61 12.99
CA SER A 4 54.25 32.18 13.23
C SER A 4 54.03 30.86 12.51
N GLU A 5 53.98 29.77 13.27
CA GLU A 5 53.40 28.50 12.85
C GLU A 5 51.99 28.76 12.32
N LYS A 6 51.82 28.60 11.02
CA LYS A 6 50.49 28.43 10.42
C LYS A 6 49.93 27.18 11.03
N MET A 7 49.07 27.31 12.06
CA MET A 7 48.08 26.30 12.37
C MET A 7 47.27 26.06 11.08
N ASN A 8 47.57 24.97 10.40
CA ASN A 8 46.70 24.44 9.35
C ASN A 8 45.33 24.26 9.98
N SER A 9 44.37 25.09 9.61
CA SER A 9 42.98 24.81 9.84
C SER A 9 42.72 23.50 9.09
N ILE A 10 42.63 22.40 9.85
CA ILE A 10 42.19 21.11 9.32
C ILE A 10 40.78 21.38 8.81
N ASP A 11 40.65 21.32 7.50
CA ASP A 11 39.32 21.39 6.88
C ASP A 11 38.47 20.28 7.53
N PRO A 12 37.31 20.58 8.14
CA PRO A 12 36.55 19.59 8.88
C PRO A 12 35.94 18.49 7.98
N TYR A 13 36.14 18.59 6.67
CA TYR A 13 35.56 17.70 5.70
C TYR A 13 36.59 16.85 4.95
N MET A 14 36.12 15.74 4.38
CA MET A 14 36.90 14.83 3.57
C MET A 14 37.53 15.57 2.38
N ASP A 15 38.86 15.41 2.24
CA ASP A 15 39.62 15.98 1.12
C ASP A 15 39.08 15.47 -0.23
N PRO A 16 38.97 16.30 -1.28
CA PRO A 16 38.47 15.90 -2.60
C PRO A 16 39.22 14.73 -3.24
N VAL A 17 40.52 14.56 -2.96
CA VAL A 17 41.30 13.43 -3.46
C VAL A 17 40.88 12.14 -2.78
N LEU A 18 40.66 12.18 -1.45
CA LEU A 18 40.16 11.04 -0.70
C LEU A 18 38.71 10.72 -1.06
N TYR A 19 37.89 11.75 -1.30
CA TYR A 19 36.52 11.55 -1.79
C TYR A 19 36.49 10.78 -3.11
N LYS A 20 37.34 11.21 -4.08
CA LYS A 20 37.43 10.54 -5.38
C LYS A 20 37.95 9.10 -5.25
N ALA A 21 38.96 8.89 -4.39
CA ALA A 21 39.48 7.55 -4.12
C ALA A 21 38.39 6.63 -3.52
N ALA A 22 37.58 7.15 -2.59
CA ALA A 22 36.42 6.41 -2.05
C ALA A 22 35.41 6.09 -3.13
N GLU A 23 35.04 7.07 -3.96
CA GLU A 23 34.13 6.92 -5.08
C GLU A 23 34.56 5.82 -6.06
N GLU A 24 35.86 5.75 -6.38
CA GLU A 24 36.44 4.78 -7.31
C GLU A 24 36.79 3.43 -6.65
N GLY A 25 36.64 3.30 -5.33
CA GLY A 25 37.03 2.09 -4.58
C GLY A 25 38.55 1.88 -4.54
N ASN A 26 39.34 2.95 -4.67
CA ASN A 26 40.80 2.91 -4.57
C ASN A 26 41.24 2.95 -3.10
N ILE A 27 41.83 1.85 -2.64
CA ILE A 27 42.26 1.69 -1.24
C ILE A 27 43.59 2.40 -0.92
N ASP A 28 44.47 2.58 -1.92
CA ASP A 28 45.87 3.01 -1.70
C ASP A 28 46.01 4.28 -0.84
N PRO A 29 45.23 5.36 -1.06
CA PRO A 29 45.34 6.56 -0.25
C PRO A 29 45.00 6.34 1.24
N PHE A 30 44.18 5.36 1.55
CA PHE A 30 43.69 5.07 2.91
C PHE A 30 44.69 4.19 3.70
N GLU A 31 45.44 3.30 3.04
CA GLU A 31 46.41 2.42 3.70
C GLU A 31 47.48 3.19 4.50
N ASN A 32 47.83 4.36 4.04
CA ASN A 32 48.85 5.20 4.68
C ASN A 32 48.27 6.35 5.52
N TYR A 33 46.95 6.38 5.70
CA TYR A 33 46.27 7.45 6.42
C TYR A 33 46.41 7.23 7.94
N GLN A 34 47.14 8.11 8.62
CA GLN A 34 47.45 7.97 10.06
C GLN A 34 46.36 8.47 10.99
N THR A 35 45.33 9.13 10.45
CA THR A 35 44.17 9.60 11.20
C THR A 35 43.03 8.56 11.19
N ARG A 36 42.10 8.70 12.13
CA ARG A 36 40.94 7.82 12.23
C ARG A 36 40.04 7.99 11.01
N LEU A 37 39.86 6.91 10.25
CA LEU A 37 39.03 6.90 9.01
C LEU A 37 37.54 7.19 9.28
N ASP A 38 37.08 6.92 10.50
CA ASP A 38 35.71 7.24 10.97
C ASP A 38 35.43 8.74 11.11
N GLN A 39 36.48 9.57 11.09
CA GLN A 39 36.39 11.03 11.17
C GLN A 39 36.43 11.72 9.80
N LEU A 40 36.72 10.97 8.73
CA LEU A 40 36.71 11.48 7.37
C LEU A 40 35.29 11.53 6.82
N LEU A 41 34.64 12.67 6.95
CA LEU A 41 33.23 12.85 6.63
C LEU A 41 33.04 13.90 5.54
N THR A 42 32.05 13.69 4.68
CA THR A 42 31.51 14.73 3.79
C THR A 42 30.65 15.74 4.57
N PRO A 43 30.22 16.86 3.95
CA PRO A 43 29.26 17.79 4.58
C PRO A 43 27.94 17.13 5.01
N ASP A 44 27.52 16.04 4.35
CA ASP A 44 26.34 15.24 4.70
C ASP A 44 26.67 14.06 5.63
N GLU A 45 27.88 14.09 6.24
CA GLU A 45 28.41 13.07 7.15
C GLU A 45 28.54 11.67 6.50
N ASN A 46 28.60 11.60 5.16
CA ASN A 46 28.92 10.33 4.52
C ASN A 46 30.36 9.93 4.83
N THR A 47 30.54 8.72 5.30
CA THR A 47 31.84 8.08 5.50
C THR A 47 32.41 7.62 4.16
N ILE A 48 33.71 7.23 4.16
CA ILE A 48 34.38 6.61 3.01
C ILE A 48 33.51 5.48 2.42
N LEU A 49 32.97 4.61 3.28
CA LEU A 49 32.16 3.47 2.88
C LEU A 49 30.82 3.90 2.27
N LEU A 50 30.16 4.92 2.84
CA LEU A 50 28.90 5.45 2.30
C LEU A 50 29.11 6.16 0.95
N VAL A 51 30.22 6.86 0.77
CA VAL A 51 30.59 7.46 -0.53
C VAL A 51 30.76 6.37 -1.58
N TYR A 52 31.52 5.31 -1.28
CA TYR A 52 31.71 4.18 -2.18
C TYR A 52 30.38 3.55 -2.58
N LEU A 53 29.55 3.17 -1.59
CA LEU A 53 28.27 2.50 -1.84
C LEU A 53 27.25 3.38 -2.58
N GLY A 54 27.25 4.68 -2.29
CA GLY A 54 26.32 5.63 -2.92
C GLY A 54 26.62 5.89 -4.40
N ASN A 55 27.83 5.62 -4.84
CA ASN A 55 28.29 5.93 -6.19
C ASN A 55 28.31 4.71 -7.14
N GLN A 56 27.90 3.53 -6.65
CA GLN A 56 27.83 2.33 -7.47
C GLN A 56 26.72 2.45 -8.52
N SER A 57 27.10 2.64 -9.81
CA SER A 57 26.14 2.67 -10.91
C SER A 57 25.67 1.26 -11.30
N ARG A 58 24.42 1.13 -11.77
CA ARG A 58 23.81 -0.14 -12.20
C ARG A 58 24.61 -0.90 -13.25
N GLU A 59 25.47 -0.25 -14.03
CA GLU A 59 26.27 -0.88 -15.08
C GLU A 59 27.50 -1.61 -14.56
N GLN A 60 27.98 -1.30 -13.35
CA GLN A 60 29.10 -1.97 -12.69
C GLN A 60 28.73 -3.26 -11.95
N PHE A 61 27.42 -3.58 -11.80
CA PHE A 61 26.91 -4.72 -11.05
C PHE A 61 27.30 -6.11 -11.56
N MET A 62 27.87 -6.23 -12.74
CA MET A 62 28.28 -7.55 -13.26
C MET A 62 29.48 -8.16 -12.53
N PHE A 63 30.22 -7.35 -11.74
CA PHE A 63 31.36 -7.80 -10.92
C PHE A 63 31.35 -7.06 -9.58
N GLU A 64 30.47 -7.44 -8.65
CA GLU A 64 30.47 -6.91 -7.29
C GLU A 64 31.72 -7.36 -6.54
N SER A 65 32.84 -6.60 -6.68
CA SER A 65 33.99 -6.79 -5.82
C SER A 65 33.68 -6.23 -4.43
N THR A 66 33.86 -7.04 -3.42
CA THR A 66 33.76 -6.63 -2.01
C THR A 66 35.11 -6.20 -1.43
N ASP A 67 36.19 -6.28 -2.20
CA ASP A 67 37.55 -6.07 -1.73
C ASP A 67 37.76 -4.72 -1.03
N PHE A 68 37.16 -3.65 -1.57
CA PHE A 68 37.24 -2.32 -0.95
C PHE A 68 36.51 -2.29 0.39
N VAL A 69 35.29 -2.84 0.44
CA VAL A 69 34.47 -2.90 1.66
C VAL A 69 35.17 -3.71 2.74
N ASP A 70 35.70 -4.88 2.39
CA ASP A 70 36.43 -5.76 3.30
C ASP A 70 37.68 -5.07 3.90
N LYS A 71 38.52 -4.47 3.07
CA LYS A 71 39.73 -3.81 3.50
C LYS A 71 39.46 -2.57 4.38
N ILE A 72 38.47 -1.75 3.98
CA ILE A 72 38.11 -0.55 4.77
C ILE A 72 37.55 -0.96 6.13
N LEU A 73 36.75 -2.01 6.22
CA LEU A 73 36.20 -2.51 7.49
C LEU A 73 37.27 -3.21 8.35
N GLU A 74 38.31 -3.82 7.75
CA GLU A 74 39.50 -4.30 8.48
C GLU A 74 40.30 -3.17 9.12
N MET A 75 40.44 -2.07 8.39
CA MET A 75 41.17 -0.90 8.87
C MET A 75 40.41 -0.08 9.91
N CYS A 76 39.08 -0.01 9.77
CA CYS A 76 38.20 0.79 10.63
C CYS A 76 36.82 0.10 10.84
N PRO A 77 36.72 -0.87 11.77
CA PRO A 77 35.49 -1.58 12.06
C PRO A 77 34.27 -0.69 12.44
N PRO A 78 34.45 0.48 13.12
CA PRO A 78 33.32 1.36 13.45
C PRO A 78 32.51 1.85 12.26
N LEU A 79 33.09 1.90 11.06
CA LEU A 79 32.40 2.29 9.83
C LEU A 79 31.22 1.39 9.47
N LEU A 80 31.17 0.17 10.02
CA LEU A 80 30.10 -0.79 9.82
C LEU A 80 28.72 -0.26 10.26
N PHE A 81 28.69 0.54 11.34
CA PHE A 81 27.45 1.07 11.93
C PHE A 81 27.29 2.58 11.77
N GLN A 82 28.31 3.27 11.25
CA GLN A 82 28.29 4.71 11.20
C GLN A 82 27.32 5.20 10.13
N ALA A 83 26.36 6.03 10.56
CA ALA A 83 25.33 6.61 9.72
C ALA A 83 25.71 8.01 9.24
N ASN A 84 25.13 8.44 8.13
CA ASN A 84 25.17 9.82 7.65
C ASN A 84 24.10 10.71 8.34
N LYS A 85 23.98 11.99 7.92
CA LYS A 85 22.96 12.92 8.42
C LYS A 85 21.53 12.44 8.28
N LYS A 86 21.23 11.56 7.33
CA LYS A 86 19.90 10.97 7.14
C LYS A 86 19.70 9.72 7.97
N GLY A 87 20.64 9.35 8.83
CA GLY A 87 20.60 8.09 9.58
C GLY A 87 20.89 6.85 8.72
N GLU A 88 21.31 7.01 7.47
CA GLU A 88 21.57 5.89 6.57
C GLU A 88 22.90 5.23 6.89
N THR A 89 22.89 3.94 7.20
CA THR A 89 24.09 3.11 7.42
C THR A 89 24.54 2.46 6.11
N PRO A 90 25.74 1.85 6.06
CA PRO A 90 26.18 1.06 4.91
C PRO A 90 25.19 -0.01 4.47
N LEU A 91 24.49 -0.66 5.44
CA LEU A 91 23.48 -1.66 5.12
C LEU A 91 22.24 -1.07 4.41
N HIS A 92 21.81 0.14 4.77
CA HIS A 92 20.73 0.84 4.07
C HIS A 92 21.08 1.09 2.60
N LEU A 93 22.28 1.62 2.33
CA LEU A 93 22.70 1.88 0.95
C LEU A 93 22.90 0.59 0.15
N ALA A 94 23.58 -0.40 0.74
CA ALA A 94 23.77 -1.70 0.10
C ALA A 94 22.42 -2.35 -0.24
N ALA A 95 21.43 -2.24 0.64
CA ALA A 95 20.07 -2.75 0.43
C ALA A 95 19.34 -1.97 -0.68
N ARG A 96 19.38 -0.65 -0.65
CA ARG A 96 18.76 0.23 -1.66
C ARG A 96 19.28 -0.06 -3.06
N TYR A 97 20.58 -0.26 -3.21
CA TYR A 97 21.22 -0.48 -4.50
C TYR A 97 21.32 -1.94 -4.91
N GLY A 98 20.86 -2.88 -4.07
CA GLY A 98 20.81 -4.29 -4.38
C GLY A 98 22.18 -4.99 -4.35
N LEU A 99 23.13 -4.47 -3.58
CA LEU A 99 24.52 -4.97 -3.47
C LEU A 99 24.56 -6.22 -2.58
N SER A 100 24.05 -7.35 -3.07
CA SER A 100 23.85 -8.56 -2.28
C SER A 100 25.13 -9.13 -1.68
N ASN A 101 26.26 -9.10 -2.41
CA ASN A 101 27.56 -9.55 -1.87
C ASN A 101 28.05 -8.62 -0.75
N VAL A 102 27.89 -7.31 -0.90
CA VAL A 102 28.21 -6.33 0.15
C VAL A 102 27.34 -6.56 1.39
N VAL A 103 26.02 -6.78 1.21
CA VAL A 103 25.11 -7.09 2.32
C VAL A 103 25.61 -8.31 3.10
N ARG A 104 26.05 -9.39 2.44
CA ARG A 104 26.62 -10.57 3.09
C ARG A 104 27.88 -10.22 3.89
N VAL A 105 28.81 -9.48 3.28
CA VAL A 105 30.04 -9.03 3.95
C VAL A 105 29.73 -8.22 5.21
N LEU A 106 28.79 -7.25 5.12
CA LEU A 106 28.41 -6.43 6.28
C LEU A 106 27.84 -7.29 7.41
N ILE A 107 26.98 -8.25 7.09
CA ILE A 107 26.38 -9.19 8.05
C ILE A 107 27.46 -10.09 8.66
N ASP A 108 28.36 -10.67 7.86
CA ASP A 108 29.44 -11.55 8.34
C ASP A 108 30.40 -10.79 9.24
N ARG A 109 30.71 -9.53 8.93
CA ARG A 109 31.54 -8.65 9.79
C ARG A 109 30.84 -8.34 11.11
N ALA A 110 29.53 -8.09 11.11
CA ALA A 110 28.75 -7.86 12.33
C ALA A 110 28.72 -9.11 13.22
N LYS A 111 28.56 -10.31 12.64
CA LYS A 111 28.62 -11.59 13.37
C LYS A 111 29.98 -11.88 14.00
N ALA A 112 31.04 -11.42 13.39
CA ALA A 112 32.41 -11.60 13.90
C ALA A 112 32.73 -10.72 15.12
N LEU A 113 31.91 -9.71 15.42
CA LEU A 113 32.07 -8.87 16.60
C LEU A 113 31.60 -9.62 17.87
N PRO A 114 32.28 -9.37 19.02
CA PRO A 114 31.85 -9.98 20.28
C PRO A 114 30.47 -9.41 20.68
N ALA A 115 29.56 -10.31 21.03
CA ALA A 115 28.23 -9.90 21.50
C ALA A 115 28.33 -8.96 22.71
N ASP A 116 27.48 -7.92 22.72
CA ASP A 116 27.37 -6.99 23.84
C ASP A 116 26.82 -7.72 25.08
N PRO A 117 27.61 -7.82 26.17
CA PRO A 117 27.19 -8.55 27.37
C PRO A 117 26.05 -7.87 28.12
N GLU A 118 25.74 -6.58 27.86
CA GLU A 118 24.70 -5.85 28.58
C GLU A 118 23.30 -5.97 27.92
N SER A 119 23.25 -5.96 26.58
CA SER A 119 21.98 -6.01 25.84
C SER A 119 21.52 -7.42 25.50
N GLY A 120 22.41 -8.41 25.46
CA GLY A 120 22.13 -9.76 25.00
C GLY A 120 21.79 -9.87 23.50
N LEU A 121 21.82 -8.76 22.78
CA LEU A 121 21.64 -8.70 21.32
C LEU A 121 22.99 -8.86 20.62
N THR A 122 23.01 -9.63 19.57
CA THR A 122 24.17 -9.72 18.70
C THR A 122 24.26 -8.47 17.80
N ASP A 123 25.47 -8.09 17.42
CA ASP A 123 25.69 -6.88 16.60
C ASP A 123 25.03 -6.98 15.21
N GLU A 124 24.85 -8.19 14.67
CA GLU A 124 24.08 -8.38 13.44
C GLU A 124 22.61 -8.03 13.63
N LYS A 125 21.97 -8.48 14.72
CA LYS A 125 20.56 -8.14 15.00
C LYS A 125 20.38 -6.65 15.24
N LYS A 126 21.33 -6.02 15.93
CA LYS A 126 21.38 -4.57 16.09
C LYS A 126 21.45 -3.87 14.72
N MET A 127 22.35 -4.33 13.84
CA MET A 127 22.54 -3.74 12.51
C MET A 127 21.29 -3.87 11.64
N LEU A 128 20.64 -5.05 11.64
CA LEU A 128 19.40 -5.30 10.89
C LEU A 128 18.25 -4.42 11.37
N GLY A 129 18.22 -4.12 12.69
CA GLY A 129 17.20 -3.28 13.32
C GLY A 129 17.49 -1.77 13.25
N MET A 130 18.64 -1.33 12.74
CA MET A 130 18.95 0.09 12.61
C MET A 130 18.01 0.75 11.61
N THR A 131 17.55 1.97 11.94
CA THR A 131 16.65 2.76 11.11
C THR A 131 17.28 4.09 10.73
N ASN A 132 16.93 4.60 9.55
CA ASN A 132 17.25 5.95 9.13
C ASN A 132 16.28 7.00 9.76
N GLU A 133 16.38 8.28 9.37
CA GLU A 133 15.49 9.36 9.86
C GLU A 133 14.01 9.12 9.52
N GLU A 134 13.71 8.41 8.42
CA GLU A 134 12.36 8.02 8.02
C GLU A 134 11.88 6.75 8.77
N GLN A 135 12.69 6.23 9.70
CA GLN A 135 12.49 4.93 10.37
C GLN A 135 12.45 3.74 9.41
N ASP A 136 13.01 3.88 8.22
CA ASP A 136 13.21 2.75 7.32
C ASP A 136 14.39 1.89 7.81
N THR A 137 14.20 0.57 7.86
CA THR A 137 15.30 -0.40 7.97
C THR A 137 15.86 -0.71 6.58
N ALA A 138 16.96 -1.44 6.52
CA ALA A 138 17.51 -1.93 5.25
C ALA A 138 16.49 -2.76 4.45
N LEU A 139 15.56 -3.49 5.12
CA LEU A 139 14.51 -4.23 4.43
C LEU A 139 13.47 -3.32 3.77
N HIS A 140 13.11 -2.18 4.39
CA HIS A 140 12.26 -1.17 3.75
C HIS A 140 12.88 -0.66 2.45
N GLU A 141 14.17 -0.36 2.50
CA GLU A 141 14.91 0.11 1.32
C GLU A 141 14.98 -0.93 0.20
N ALA A 142 15.28 -2.19 0.55
CA ALA A 142 15.30 -3.29 -0.40
C ALA A 142 13.91 -3.55 -1.02
N ALA A 143 12.85 -3.49 -0.22
CA ALA A 143 11.47 -3.66 -0.68
C ALA A 143 11.04 -2.52 -1.62
N ARG A 144 11.38 -1.27 -1.28
CA ARG A 144 11.07 -0.07 -2.07
C ARG A 144 11.71 -0.10 -3.46
N THR A 145 12.90 -0.67 -3.56
CA THR A 145 13.67 -0.75 -4.82
C THR A 145 13.58 -2.11 -5.50
N ASN A 146 12.76 -3.02 -4.96
CA ASN A 146 12.52 -4.38 -5.46
C ASN A 146 13.79 -5.24 -5.59
N GLN A 147 14.67 -5.22 -4.58
CA GLN A 147 15.92 -5.97 -4.53
C GLN A 147 15.70 -7.36 -3.92
N SER A 148 15.11 -8.29 -4.67
CA SER A 148 14.66 -9.58 -4.16
C SER A 148 15.77 -10.40 -3.50
N HIS A 149 16.99 -10.44 -4.05
CA HIS A 149 18.11 -11.16 -3.44
C HIS A 149 18.56 -10.57 -2.10
N VAL A 150 18.50 -9.24 -1.95
CA VAL A 150 18.80 -8.60 -0.67
C VAL A 150 17.70 -8.91 0.34
N VAL A 151 16.42 -8.84 -0.08
CA VAL A 151 15.29 -9.22 0.77
C VAL A 151 15.43 -10.65 1.25
N GLU A 152 15.78 -11.59 0.37
CA GLU A 152 16.06 -13.00 0.73
C GLU A 152 17.13 -13.11 1.83
N ILE A 153 18.25 -12.40 1.68
CA ILE A 153 19.34 -12.43 2.67
C ILE A 153 18.85 -11.89 4.01
N LEU A 154 18.26 -10.69 4.02
CA LEU A 154 17.84 -10.01 5.25
C LEU A 154 16.77 -10.81 6.01
N THR A 155 15.78 -11.37 5.31
CA THR A 155 14.68 -12.15 5.93
C THR A 155 15.12 -13.52 6.43
N LYS A 156 16.13 -14.15 5.79
CA LYS A 156 16.72 -15.40 6.26
C LYS A 156 17.66 -15.20 7.45
N GLU A 157 18.27 -14.03 7.55
CA GLU A 157 19.22 -13.74 8.63
C GLU A 157 18.52 -13.56 9.97
N ASP A 158 17.39 -12.83 10.00
CA ASP A 158 16.56 -12.71 11.20
C ASP A 158 15.07 -12.93 10.89
N PRO A 159 14.61 -14.19 10.81
CA PRO A 159 13.22 -14.52 10.52
C PRO A 159 12.24 -14.07 11.62
N GLU A 160 12.72 -13.86 12.83
CA GLU A 160 11.90 -13.46 13.99
C GLU A 160 11.73 -11.94 14.08
N PHE A 161 12.51 -11.18 13.32
CA PHE A 161 12.44 -9.72 13.38
C PHE A 161 11.10 -9.21 12.86
N SER A 162 10.38 -8.50 13.73
CA SER A 162 9.16 -7.80 13.35
C SER A 162 9.51 -6.44 12.76
N TYR A 163 9.44 -6.34 11.46
CA TYR A 163 9.70 -5.09 10.73
C TYR A 163 8.54 -4.12 10.91
N SER A 164 8.64 -3.26 11.91
CA SER A 164 7.65 -2.23 12.23
C SER A 164 7.50 -1.22 11.09
N ALA A 165 6.35 -0.54 11.05
CA ALA A 165 6.12 0.51 10.08
C ALA A 165 7.07 1.70 10.29
N ASN A 166 7.46 2.35 9.18
CA ASN A 166 8.25 3.58 9.16
C ASN A 166 7.40 4.81 9.57
N VAL A 167 7.96 6.03 9.51
CA VAL A 167 7.24 7.28 9.84
C VAL A 167 5.99 7.53 8.99
N HIS A 168 5.92 6.92 7.80
CA HIS A 168 4.77 7.01 6.90
C HIS A 168 3.71 5.94 7.19
N GLY A 169 3.94 5.09 8.19
CA GLY A 169 3.08 3.95 8.50
C GLY A 169 3.24 2.77 7.54
N GLU A 170 4.31 2.73 6.75
CA GLU A 170 4.54 1.68 5.75
C GLU A 170 5.43 0.57 6.32
N THR A 171 5.00 -0.68 6.19
CA THR A 171 5.84 -1.85 6.42
C THR A 171 6.56 -2.26 5.13
N PRO A 172 7.66 -3.05 5.19
CA PRO A 172 8.31 -3.56 3.97
C PRO A 172 7.35 -4.31 3.04
N LEU A 173 6.43 -5.12 3.60
CA LEU A 173 5.44 -5.84 2.82
C LEU A 173 4.43 -4.91 2.15
N TYR A 174 3.97 -3.86 2.87
CA TYR A 174 3.08 -2.85 2.29
C TYR A 174 3.76 -2.12 1.14
N ILE A 175 5.01 -1.69 1.31
CA ILE A 175 5.81 -1.03 0.27
C ILE A 175 5.91 -1.92 -0.97
N ALA A 176 6.26 -3.20 -0.80
CA ALA A 176 6.33 -4.15 -1.89
C ALA A 176 4.97 -4.31 -2.58
N ALA A 177 3.88 -4.48 -1.82
CA ALA A 177 2.54 -4.63 -2.37
C ALA A 177 2.04 -3.39 -3.12
N ALA A 178 2.44 -2.19 -2.70
CA ALA A 178 2.10 -0.90 -3.32
C ALA A 178 2.96 -0.57 -4.56
N SER A 179 4.07 -1.27 -4.78
CA SER A 179 4.99 -1.03 -5.89
C SER A 179 4.41 -1.46 -7.23
N ARG A 180 4.99 -0.98 -8.34
CA ARG A 180 4.60 -1.40 -9.69
C ARG A 180 4.87 -2.89 -9.89
N ARG A 181 3.96 -3.56 -10.61
CA ARG A 181 4.08 -4.98 -10.94
C ARG A 181 5.38 -5.30 -11.67
N GLY A 182 5.98 -6.44 -11.34
CA GLY A 182 7.18 -6.94 -11.97
C GLY A 182 7.66 -8.22 -11.28
N ARG A 183 8.41 -9.05 -11.96
CA ARG A 183 8.90 -10.33 -11.45
C ARG A 183 9.69 -10.18 -10.14
N GLU A 184 10.53 -9.15 -10.05
CA GLU A 184 11.35 -8.92 -8.85
C GLU A 184 10.49 -8.52 -7.65
N ARG A 185 9.43 -7.72 -7.85
CA ARG A 185 8.47 -7.40 -6.80
C ARG A 185 7.74 -8.64 -6.28
N GLU A 186 7.30 -9.53 -7.18
CA GLU A 186 6.64 -10.79 -6.79
C GLU A 186 7.56 -11.63 -5.91
N LYS A 187 8.84 -11.74 -6.27
CA LYS A 187 9.85 -12.41 -5.44
C LYS A 187 10.04 -11.73 -4.07
N VAL A 188 10.08 -10.39 -4.02
CA VAL A 188 10.20 -9.66 -2.74
C VAL A 188 9.04 -10.01 -1.80
N ILE A 189 7.82 -10.05 -2.31
CA ILE A 189 6.64 -10.42 -1.53
C ILE A 189 6.75 -11.88 -1.05
N ASP A 190 7.08 -12.79 -1.95
CA ASP A 190 7.23 -14.23 -1.65
C ASP A 190 8.32 -14.46 -0.58
N GLU A 191 9.49 -13.82 -0.69
CA GLU A 191 10.57 -13.94 0.29
C GLU A 191 10.14 -13.44 1.68
N ILE A 192 9.44 -12.29 1.77
CA ILE A 192 8.94 -11.77 3.05
C ILE A 192 7.91 -12.75 3.64
N LEU A 193 6.94 -13.19 2.84
CA LEU A 193 5.87 -14.09 3.30
C LEU A 193 6.36 -15.50 3.65
N THR A 194 7.50 -15.93 3.08
CA THR A 194 8.05 -17.28 3.29
C THR A 194 9.03 -17.31 4.44
N ASN A 195 9.90 -16.32 4.55
CA ASN A 195 11.00 -16.34 5.51
C ASN A 195 10.65 -15.71 6.85
N CYS A 196 9.78 -14.69 6.91
CA CYS A 196 9.42 -14.03 8.16
C CYS A 196 8.38 -14.84 8.94
N ILE A 197 8.64 -15.09 10.23
CA ILE A 197 7.73 -15.79 11.14
C ILE A 197 6.57 -14.89 11.57
N SER A 198 6.87 -13.61 11.86
CA SER A 198 5.91 -12.59 12.29
C SER A 198 5.83 -11.49 11.25
N VAL A 199 4.93 -11.63 10.28
CA VAL A 199 4.74 -10.64 9.23
C VAL A 199 3.81 -9.53 9.70
N ASP A 200 4.25 -8.28 9.62
CA ASP A 200 3.37 -7.12 9.78
C ASP A 200 2.75 -6.75 8.42
N TYR A 201 1.44 -6.91 8.33
CA TYR A 201 0.66 -6.59 7.13
C TYR A 201 0.21 -5.13 7.08
N GLY A 202 0.52 -4.32 8.10
CA GLY A 202 0.06 -2.95 8.26
C GLY A 202 0.60 -1.99 7.20
N GLY A 203 -0.11 -0.89 7.05
CA GLY A 203 0.21 0.20 6.14
C GLY A 203 -0.44 1.51 6.61
N PRO A 204 -0.25 2.62 5.88
CA PRO A 204 -0.73 3.94 6.27
C PRO A 204 -2.25 4.02 6.37
N ASN A 205 -2.75 4.82 7.31
CA ASN A 205 -4.18 5.09 7.52
C ASN A 205 -5.02 3.83 7.80
N GLY A 206 -4.45 2.85 8.52
CA GLY A 206 -5.12 1.58 8.83
C GLY A 206 -5.23 0.61 7.66
N ARG A 207 -4.65 0.92 6.50
CA ARG A 207 -4.60 -0.01 5.36
C ARG A 207 -3.68 -1.18 5.66
N THR A 208 -3.79 -2.22 4.85
CA THR A 208 -2.87 -3.37 4.89
C THR A 208 -2.25 -3.60 3.52
N ALA A 209 -1.23 -4.46 3.46
CA ALA A 209 -0.64 -4.92 2.19
C ALA A 209 -1.69 -5.49 1.23
N LEU A 210 -2.79 -6.09 1.76
CA LEU A 210 -3.91 -6.55 0.94
C LEU A 210 -4.64 -5.39 0.26
N HIS A 211 -4.90 -4.29 0.98
CA HIS A 211 -5.47 -3.09 0.37
C HIS A 211 -4.58 -2.54 -0.74
N ALA A 212 -3.25 -2.51 -0.52
CA ALA A 212 -2.28 -2.06 -1.51
C ALA A 212 -2.30 -2.96 -2.77
N ALA A 213 -2.28 -4.29 -2.60
CA ALA A 213 -2.35 -5.23 -3.72
C ALA A 213 -3.61 -5.03 -4.57
N ILE A 214 -4.76 -4.79 -3.93
CA ILE A 214 -6.04 -4.53 -4.60
C ILE A 214 -6.00 -3.20 -5.35
N MET A 215 -5.44 -2.14 -4.75
CA MET A 215 -5.28 -0.83 -5.41
C MET A 215 -4.41 -0.95 -6.68
N MET A 216 -3.44 -1.86 -6.66
CA MET A 216 -2.60 -2.19 -7.83
C MET A 216 -3.28 -3.17 -8.78
N ALA A 217 -4.52 -3.61 -8.51
CA ALA A 217 -5.29 -4.61 -9.24
C ALA A 217 -4.53 -5.94 -9.40
N ASP A 218 -3.80 -6.37 -8.38
CA ASP A 218 -2.93 -7.55 -8.38
C ASP A 218 -3.61 -8.76 -7.72
N ALA A 219 -4.25 -9.58 -8.55
CA ALA A 219 -4.96 -10.77 -8.08
C ALA A 219 -4.02 -11.90 -7.60
N VAL A 220 -2.76 -11.93 -8.08
CA VAL A 220 -1.77 -12.94 -7.64
C VAL A 220 -1.36 -12.65 -6.22
N THR A 221 -0.82 -11.47 -5.96
CA THR A 221 -0.45 -11.04 -4.61
C THR A 221 -1.65 -11.05 -3.65
N THR A 222 -2.86 -10.67 -4.12
CA THR A 222 -4.09 -10.76 -3.32
C THR A 222 -4.31 -12.19 -2.82
N ARG A 223 -4.15 -13.21 -3.68
CA ARG A 223 -4.32 -14.61 -3.30
C ARG A 223 -3.24 -15.07 -2.34
N GLU A 224 -1.97 -14.76 -2.61
CA GLU A 224 -0.83 -15.11 -1.75
C GLU A 224 -1.00 -14.57 -0.33
N LEU A 225 -1.39 -13.30 -0.19
CA LEU A 225 -1.65 -12.69 1.11
C LEU A 225 -2.80 -13.39 1.86
N LEU A 226 -3.88 -13.75 1.16
CA LEU A 226 -5.03 -14.41 1.75
C LEU A 226 -4.77 -15.89 2.08
N GLU A 227 -3.89 -16.56 1.37
CA GLU A 227 -3.42 -17.91 1.73
C GLU A 227 -2.65 -17.91 3.05
N LYS A 228 -1.89 -16.85 3.33
CA LYS A 228 -1.14 -16.68 4.58
C LYS A 228 -2.01 -16.16 5.73
N GLU A 229 -2.87 -15.16 5.48
CA GLU A 229 -3.65 -14.51 6.52
C GLU A 229 -5.06 -14.14 6.03
N LYS A 230 -6.00 -15.03 6.26
CA LYS A 230 -7.41 -14.88 5.83
C LYS A 230 -8.15 -13.75 6.55
N THR A 231 -7.74 -13.41 7.76
CA THR A 231 -8.41 -12.37 8.56
C THR A 231 -8.30 -10.98 7.92
N LEU A 232 -7.33 -10.80 7.02
CA LEU A 232 -7.16 -9.56 6.26
C LEU A 232 -8.40 -9.16 5.45
N THR A 233 -9.27 -10.11 5.06
CA THR A 233 -10.52 -9.83 4.35
C THR A 233 -11.43 -8.87 5.10
N LYS A 234 -11.36 -8.86 6.44
CA LYS A 234 -12.19 -8.04 7.32
C LYS A 234 -11.47 -6.84 7.94
N THR A 235 -10.18 -6.72 7.75
CA THR A 235 -9.43 -5.55 8.23
C THR A 235 -9.91 -4.31 7.50
N THR A 236 -10.21 -3.25 8.24
CA THR A 236 -10.68 -2.00 7.65
C THR A 236 -9.65 -0.89 7.85
N ASP A 237 -9.61 0.05 6.91
CA ASP A 237 -8.88 1.29 7.08
C ASP A 237 -9.57 2.23 8.09
N GLU A 238 -9.01 3.40 8.35
CA GLU A 238 -9.55 4.41 9.26
C GLU A 238 -10.96 4.89 8.89
N ASN A 239 -11.37 4.76 7.62
CA ASN A 239 -12.69 5.11 7.13
C ASN A 239 -13.68 3.93 7.21
N GLY A 240 -13.25 2.78 7.69
CA GLY A 240 -14.03 1.55 7.74
C GLY A 240 -14.10 0.82 6.39
N TRP A 241 -13.25 1.16 5.44
CA TRP A 241 -13.22 0.48 4.15
C TRP A 241 -12.43 -0.83 4.27
N SER A 242 -13.10 -1.94 3.98
CA SER A 242 -12.47 -3.25 3.86
C SER A 242 -11.82 -3.44 2.48
N PRO A 243 -10.95 -4.46 2.31
CA PRO A 243 -10.40 -4.83 1.00
C PRO A 243 -11.48 -4.96 -0.09
N LEU A 244 -12.66 -5.50 0.26
CA LEU A 244 -13.76 -5.64 -0.69
C LEU A 244 -14.34 -4.29 -1.12
N HIS A 245 -14.37 -3.25 -0.26
CA HIS A 245 -14.72 -1.89 -0.65
C HIS A 245 -13.73 -1.30 -1.65
N TYR A 246 -12.44 -1.53 -1.43
CA TYR A 246 -11.38 -1.12 -2.35
C TYR A 246 -11.52 -1.82 -3.71
N ALA A 247 -11.78 -3.14 -3.72
CA ALA A 247 -12.02 -3.87 -4.94
C ALA A 247 -13.21 -3.31 -5.73
N ALA A 248 -14.35 -3.04 -5.06
CA ALA A 248 -15.52 -2.45 -5.71
C ALA A 248 -15.27 -1.03 -6.25
N TYR A 249 -14.39 -0.27 -5.63
CA TYR A 249 -14.07 1.10 -6.03
C TYR A 249 -13.06 1.15 -7.17
N TYR A 250 -11.94 0.42 -7.05
CA TYR A 250 -10.79 0.48 -7.96
C TYR A 250 -10.83 -0.60 -9.04
N ASP A 251 -11.47 -1.75 -8.75
CA ASP A 251 -11.35 -2.92 -9.60
C ASP A 251 -11.91 -2.70 -11.00
N GLN A 252 -11.12 -3.09 -11.96
CA GLN A 252 -11.48 -3.14 -13.37
C GLN A 252 -11.87 -4.57 -13.80
N SER A 253 -11.72 -5.56 -12.92
CA SER A 253 -12.13 -6.93 -13.16
C SER A 253 -12.71 -7.57 -11.88
N ALA A 254 -13.84 -8.24 -12.00
CA ALA A 254 -14.51 -8.91 -10.89
C ALA A 254 -13.69 -10.05 -10.23
N ARG A 255 -12.52 -10.39 -10.79
CA ARG A 255 -11.68 -11.51 -10.33
C ARG A 255 -11.14 -11.33 -8.91
N ILE A 256 -10.78 -10.11 -8.50
CA ILE A 256 -10.33 -9.85 -7.12
C ILE A 256 -11.50 -9.99 -6.16
N VAL A 257 -12.67 -9.51 -6.56
CA VAL A 257 -13.91 -9.66 -5.78
C VAL A 257 -14.25 -11.14 -5.58
N GLU A 258 -14.15 -11.94 -6.62
CA GLU A 258 -14.31 -13.40 -6.57
C GLU A 258 -13.39 -14.03 -5.51
N VAL A 259 -12.06 -13.76 -5.59
CA VAL A 259 -11.07 -14.28 -4.64
C VAL A 259 -11.38 -13.87 -3.20
N LEU A 260 -11.78 -12.62 -2.96
CA LEU A 260 -12.13 -12.13 -1.62
C LEU A 260 -13.39 -12.84 -1.07
N LEU A 261 -14.43 -13.02 -1.89
CA LEU A 261 -15.68 -13.64 -1.49
C LEU A 261 -15.55 -15.17 -1.34
N GLU A 262 -14.71 -15.83 -2.15
CA GLU A 262 -14.36 -17.24 -1.98
C GLU A 262 -13.64 -17.47 -0.65
N THR A 263 -12.79 -16.51 -0.25
CA THR A 263 -12.06 -16.60 1.03
C THR A 263 -12.97 -16.33 2.22
N ASP A 264 -13.80 -15.28 2.16
CA ASP A 264 -14.76 -14.92 3.21
C ASP A 264 -15.93 -14.08 2.66
N ALA A 265 -17.02 -14.74 2.31
CA ALA A 265 -18.24 -14.08 1.82
C ALA A 265 -18.84 -13.09 2.83
N SER A 266 -18.57 -13.27 4.14
CA SER A 266 -19.10 -12.38 5.18
C SER A 266 -18.46 -10.97 5.15
N ALA A 267 -17.37 -10.77 4.43
CA ALA A 267 -16.79 -9.44 4.19
C ALA A 267 -17.77 -8.49 3.46
N ALA A 268 -18.75 -9.04 2.70
CA ALA A 268 -19.78 -8.26 2.03
C ALA A 268 -20.77 -7.55 2.98
N TYR A 269 -20.82 -7.94 4.26
CA TYR A 269 -21.64 -7.28 5.28
C TYR A 269 -20.96 -6.08 5.94
N ILE A 270 -19.68 -5.88 5.72
CA ILE A 270 -18.94 -4.76 6.30
C ILE A 270 -19.48 -3.45 5.72
N VAL A 271 -19.66 -2.46 6.60
CA VAL A 271 -20.11 -1.12 6.25
C VAL A 271 -19.03 -0.08 6.61
N GLU A 272 -18.84 0.91 5.73
CA GLU A 272 -17.93 2.02 6.03
C GLU A 272 -18.50 2.93 7.16
N THR A 273 -17.64 3.74 7.76
CA THR A 273 -17.95 4.44 9.02
C THR A 273 -18.94 5.59 8.87
N GLU A 274 -18.86 6.38 7.79
CA GLU A 274 -19.58 7.66 7.64
C GLU A 274 -21.04 7.46 7.24
N LYS A 275 -21.29 6.79 6.10
CA LYS A 275 -22.63 6.64 5.51
C LYS A 275 -23.19 5.24 5.71
N LYS A 276 -22.44 4.31 6.31
CA LYS A 276 -22.81 2.89 6.46
C LYS A 276 -23.07 2.17 5.14
N ARG A 277 -22.32 2.55 4.10
CA ARG A 277 -22.42 1.90 2.79
C ARG A 277 -21.70 0.56 2.81
N THR A 278 -22.27 -0.42 2.17
CA THR A 278 -21.62 -1.71 1.89
C THR A 278 -20.85 -1.64 0.57
N THR A 279 -20.06 -2.66 0.32
CA THR A 279 -19.37 -2.86 -0.97
C THR A 279 -20.34 -2.83 -2.16
N LEU A 280 -21.54 -3.42 -2.00
CA LEU A 280 -22.56 -3.42 -3.06
C LEU A 280 -23.04 -1.99 -3.39
N HIS A 281 -23.18 -1.12 -2.40
CA HIS A 281 -23.50 0.29 -2.61
C HIS A 281 -22.36 1.03 -3.36
N ILE A 282 -21.10 0.75 -3.01
CA ILE A 282 -19.94 1.32 -3.70
C ILE A 282 -19.89 0.84 -5.16
N ALA A 283 -20.09 -0.46 -5.41
CA ALA A 283 -20.15 -1.02 -6.76
C ALA A 283 -21.26 -0.36 -7.60
N ALA A 284 -22.44 -0.19 -7.01
CA ALA A 284 -23.59 0.41 -7.69
C ALA A 284 -23.34 1.86 -8.12
N ILE A 285 -22.77 2.69 -7.22
CA ILE A 285 -22.48 4.08 -7.55
C ILE A 285 -21.36 4.21 -8.57
N ARG A 286 -20.40 3.28 -8.55
CA ARG A 286 -19.30 3.23 -9.52
C ARG A 286 -19.73 2.63 -10.87
N GLY A 287 -20.98 2.14 -10.98
CA GLY A 287 -21.48 1.49 -12.18
C GLY A 287 -20.81 0.13 -12.49
N ARG A 288 -20.27 -0.53 -11.47
CA ARG A 288 -19.53 -1.79 -11.62
C ARG A 288 -20.49 -2.99 -11.57
N VAL A 289 -21.28 -3.19 -12.61
CA VAL A 289 -22.34 -4.21 -12.64
C VAL A 289 -21.78 -5.63 -12.52
N ASP A 290 -20.62 -5.91 -13.11
CA ASP A 290 -19.97 -7.22 -13.01
C ASP A 290 -19.54 -7.51 -11.56
N VAL A 291 -18.97 -6.52 -10.87
CA VAL A 291 -18.67 -6.60 -9.43
C VAL A 291 -19.95 -6.82 -8.61
N MET A 292 -21.05 -6.15 -8.96
CA MET A 292 -22.32 -6.35 -8.28
C MET A 292 -22.84 -7.79 -8.48
N LYS A 293 -22.72 -8.37 -9.67
CA LYS A 293 -23.08 -9.76 -9.95
C LYS A 293 -22.30 -10.72 -9.07
N GLU A 294 -20.98 -10.53 -8.95
CA GLU A 294 -20.12 -11.37 -8.09
C GLU A 294 -20.50 -11.24 -6.61
N ILE A 295 -20.73 -10.00 -6.11
CA ILE A 295 -21.14 -9.78 -4.72
C ILE A 295 -22.48 -10.47 -4.44
N VAL A 296 -23.46 -10.31 -5.33
CA VAL A 296 -24.80 -10.92 -5.18
C VAL A 296 -24.74 -12.45 -5.27
N SER A 297 -23.86 -13.00 -6.11
CA SER A 297 -23.62 -14.44 -6.21
C SER A 297 -22.98 -15.01 -4.95
N GLY A 298 -21.92 -14.36 -4.45
CA GLY A 298 -21.16 -14.82 -3.29
C GLY A 298 -21.88 -14.58 -1.96
N CYS A 299 -22.69 -13.50 -1.87
CA CYS A 299 -23.42 -13.14 -0.64
C CYS A 299 -24.82 -12.58 -0.97
N PRO A 300 -25.79 -13.43 -1.32
CA PRO A 300 -27.14 -12.99 -1.74
C PRO A 300 -27.86 -12.12 -0.71
N ALA A 301 -27.72 -12.43 0.58
CA ALA A 301 -28.41 -11.72 1.65
C ALA A 301 -27.88 -10.28 1.87
N CYS A 302 -26.66 -9.95 1.43
CA CYS A 302 -26.12 -8.58 1.53
C CYS A 302 -26.92 -7.56 0.70
N CYS A 303 -27.72 -8.03 -0.28
CA CYS A 303 -28.59 -7.16 -1.08
C CYS A 303 -29.65 -6.41 -0.24
N GLU A 304 -30.03 -6.95 0.93
CA GLU A 304 -31.04 -6.33 1.80
C GLU A 304 -30.51 -5.20 2.66
N LEU A 305 -29.19 -5.02 2.70
CA LEU A 305 -28.56 -3.97 3.49
C LEU A 305 -28.84 -2.59 2.90
N VAL A 306 -28.98 -1.63 3.79
CA VAL A 306 -29.18 -0.21 3.46
C VAL A 306 -28.19 0.67 4.19
N ASP A 307 -27.94 1.85 3.64
CA ASP A 307 -27.12 2.87 4.30
C ASP A 307 -27.86 3.57 5.45
N ASN A 308 -27.24 4.57 6.07
CA ASN A 308 -27.83 5.36 7.15
C ASN A 308 -29.01 6.26 6.73
N ARG A 309 -29.40 6.28 5.44
CA ARG A 309 -30.58 6.97 4.87
C ARG A 309 -31.65 5.99 4.41
N GLY A 310 -31.40 4.70 4.60
CA GLY A 310 -32.25 3.65 4.08
C GLY A 310 -32.09 3.38 2.57
N TRP A 311 -31.00 3.86 1.95
CA TRP A 311 -30.73 3.62 0.54
C TRP A 311 -30.16 2.21 0.33
N ASN A 312 -30.78 1.46 -0.57
CA ASN A 312 -30.29 0.18 -1.07
C ASN A 312 -29.43 0.37 -2.34
N ALA A 313 -28.89 -0.71 -2.87
CA ALA A 313 -28.03 -0.70 -4.06
C ALA A 313 -28.69 -0.05 -5.30
N LEU A 314 -30.02 -0.21 -5.50
CA LEU A 314 -30.69 0.43 -6.64
C LEU A 314 -30.86 1.95 -6.49
N HIS A 315 -31.00 2.47 -5.27
CA HIS A 315 -30.94 3.92 -5.05
C HIS A 315 -29.58 4.48 -5.48
N TYR A 316 -28.49 3.74 -5.18
CA TYR A 316 -27.14 4.10 -5.59
C TYR A 316 -26.91 3.93 -7.09
N ALA A 317 -27.51 2.92 -7.73
CA ALA A 317 -27.47 2.78 -9.18
C ALA A 317 -28.13 3.96 -9.89
N VAL A 318 -29.24 4.51 -9.35
CA VAL A 318 -29.83 5.75 -9.85
C VAL A 318 -28.89 6.95 -9.63
N ALA A 319 -28.22 6.99 -8.47
CA ALA A 319 -27.30 8.07 -8.12
C ALA A 319 -26.00 8.06 -8.93
N SER A 320 -25.63 6.96 -9.58
CA SER A 320 -24.55 6.91 -10.57
C SER A 320 -24.82 7.82 -11.78
N LYS A 321 -26.08 8.17 -12.01
CA LYS A 321 -26.58 8.96 -13.16
C LYS A 321 -26.40 8.27 -14.52
N ASP A 322 -26.13 6.99 -14.54
CA ASP A 322 -26.08 6.17 -15.75
C ASP A 322 -27.29 5.24 -15.78
N SER A 323 -28.22 5.50 -16.72
CA SER A 323 -29.46 4.73 -16.86
C SER A 323 -29.19 3.26 -17.21
N LYS A 324 -28.12 2.98 -17.97
CA LYS A 324 -27.73 1.63 -18.37
C LYS A 324 -27.32 0.80 -17.17
N VAL A 325 -26.61 1.39 -16.21
CA VAL A 325 -26.24 0.72 -14.96
C VAL A 325 -27.49 0.29 -14.20
N PHE A 326 -28.48 1.17 -14.09
CA PHE A 326 -29.74 0.84 -13.43
C PHE A 326 -30.49 -0.31 -14.16
N GLU A 327 -30.58 -0.24 -15.49
CA GLU A 327 -31.21 -1.27 -16.31
C GLU A 327 -30.53 -2.64 -16.12
N GLN A 328 -29.20 -2.68 -16.19
CA GLN A 328 -28.43 -3.89 -15.97
C GLN A 328 -28.58 -4.44 -14.55
N CYS A 329 -28.73 -3.57 -13.54
CA CYS A 329 -29.04 -4.01 -12.19
C CYS A 329 -30.42 -4.69 -12.10
N LEU A 330 -31.41 -4.27 -12.89
CA LEU A 330 -32.74 -4.90 -12.93
C LEU A 330 -32.71 -6.28 -13.59
N GLU A 331 -31.71 -6.60 -14.40
CA GLU A 331 -31.49 -7.96 -14.93
C GLU A 331 -31.05 -8.95 -13.84
N ILE A 332 -30.59 -8.47 -12.68
CA ILE A 332 -30.19 -9.28 -11.53
C ILE A 332 -31.46 -9.48 -10.66
N PRO A 333 -32.03 -10.69 -10.55
CA PRO A 333 -33.36 -10.89 -9.92
C PRO A 333 -33.42 -10.42 -8.46
N LEU A 334 -32.33 -10.56 -7.69
CA LEU A 334 -32.27 -10.11 -6.30
C LEU A 334 -32.29 -8.60 -6.18
N LEU A 335 -31.58 -7.89 -7.07
CA LEU A 335 -31.55 -6.43 -7.09
C LEU A 335 -32.90 -5.87 -7.61
N ALA A 336 -33.49 -6.48 -8.62
CA ALA A 336 -34.81 -6.04 -9.15
C ALA A 336 -35.86 -5.91 -8.07
N ARG A 337 -35.89 -6.82 -7.07
CA ARG A 337 -36.81 -6.78 -5.93
C ARG A 337 -36.66 -5.54 -5.04
N LEU A 338 -35.51 -4.85 -5.13
CA LEU A 338 -35.25 -3.64 -4.35
C LEU A 338 -35.89 -2.39 -4.93
N GLY A 339 -36.40 -2.44 -6.17
CA GLY A 339 -37.00 -1.32 -6.90
C GLY A 339 -38.19 -0.67 -6.19
N THR A 340 -38.94 -1.43 -5.37
CA THR A 340 -40.07 -0.94 -4.61
C THR A 340 -39.80 -0.68 -3.13
N LYS A 341 -38.57 -0.95 -2.66
CA LYS A 341 -38.14 -0.69 -1.27
C LYS A 341 -37.94 0.80 -1.05
N LYS A 342 -38.37 1.28 0.11
CA LYS A 342 -38.38 2.71 0.47
C LYS A 342 -37.22 3.06 1.35
N ASP A 343 -36.63 4.23 1.09
CA ASP A 343 -35.68 4.88 1.95
C ASP A 343 -36.33 5.52 3.19
N GLU A 344 -35.55 6.18 4.05
CA GLU A 344 -36.08 6.87 5.24
C GLU A 344 -37.07 8.00 4.92
N LYS A 345 -37.01 8.58 3.72
CA LYS A 345 -37.97 9.59 3.25
C LYS A 345 -39.20 8.97 2.57
N GLY A 346 -39.26 7.64 2.50
CA GLY A 346 -40.30 6.88 1.83
C GLY A 346 -40.15 6.84 0.32
N ASN A 347 -39.01 7.29 -0.24
CA ASN A 347 -38.78 7.23 -1.67
C ASN A 347 -38.27 5.84 -2.06
N THR A 348 -38.80 5.31 -3.15
CA THR A 348 -38.23 4.15 -3.84
C THR A 348 -37.19 4.64 -4.88
N PRO A 349 -36.33 3.78 -5.43
CA PRO A 349 -35.48 4.14 -6.58
C PRO A 349 -36.25 4.84 -7.71
N PHE A 350 -37.47 4.45 -8.00
CA PHE A 350 -38.32 5.07 -9.03
C PHE A 350 -38.77 6.52 -8.70
N HIS A 351 -38.88 6.88 -7.42
CA HIS A 351 -39.10 8.29 -7.03
C HIS A 351 -37.88 9.15 -7.39
N LEU A 352 -36.66 8.63 -7.24
CA LEU A 352 -35.44 9.31 -7.64
C LEU A 352 -35.33 9.42 -9.16
N ILE A 353 -35.67 8.33 -9.89
CA ILE A 353 -35.70 8.32 -11.35
C ILE A 353 -36.70 9.38 -11.87
N ALA A 354 -37.87 9.51 -11.26
CA ALA A 354 -38.86 10.51 -11.66
C ALA A 354 -38.31 11.94 -11.59
N ALA A 355 -37.47 12.24 -10.61
CA ALA A 355 -36.82 13.55 -10.49
C ALA A 355 -35.77 13.77 -11.60
N LEU A 356 -34.99 12.74 -11.98
CA LEU A 356 -34.01 12.80 -13.07
C LEU A 356 -34.68 12.88 -14.44
N ALA A 357 -35.77 12.12 -14.64
CA ALA A 357 -36.49 12.04 -15.89
C ALA A 357 -37.13 13.39 -16.34
N GLN A 358 -37.25 14.35 -15.43
CA GLN A 358 -37.64 15.71 -15.79
C GLN A 358 -36.62 16.42 -16.68
N GLN A 359 -35.34 16.08 -16.52
CA GLN A 359 -34.24 16.74 -17.19
C GLN A 359 -33.52 15.89 -18.23
N GLN A 360 -33.64 14.57 -18.13
CA GLN A 360 -32.89 13.59 -18.93
C GLN A 360 -33.82 12.59 -19.60
N GLU A 361 -33.78 12.50 -20.91
CA GLU A 361 -34.68 11.66 -21.72
C GLU A 361 -34.45 10.17 -21.47
N GLU A 362 -33.20 9.77 -21.25
CA GLU A 362 -32.84 8.37 -20.97
C GLU A 362 -33.59 7.82 -19.74
N TRP A 363 -33.72 8.62 -18.67
CA TRP A 363 -34.47 8.24 -17.48
C TRP A 363 -35.98 8.21 -17.69
N ARG A 364 -36.52 8.93 -18.70
CA ARG A 364 -37.94 8.82 -19.09
C ARG A 364 -38.24 7.45 -19.68
N LEU A 365 -37.32 6.91 -20.51
CA LEU A 365 -37.48 5.57 -21.09
C LEU A 365 -37.47 4.51 -20.00
N VAL A 366 -36.51 4.59 -19.05
CA VAL A 366 -36.44 3.70 -17.88
C VAL A 366 -37.73 3.76 -17.06
N LEU A 367 -38.24 4.97 -16.81
CA LEU A 367 -39.50 5.12 -16.08
C LEU A 367 -40.68 4.45 -16.81
N TYR A 368 -40.74 4.62 -18.14
CA TYR A 368 -41.78 4.04 -18.95
C TYR A 368 -41.73 2.51 -18.98
N GLN A 369 -40.55 1.96 -19.13
CA GLN A 369 -40.34 0.53 -19.32
C GLN A 369 -40.50 -0.27 -18.01
N TYR A 370 -39.96 0.23 -16.91
CA TYR A 370 -39.80 -0.55 -15.68
C TYR A 370 -40.72 -0.09 -14.53
N PHE A 371 -41.12 1.20 -14.48
CA PHE A 371 -41.95 1.70 -13.41
C PHE A 371 -43.44 1.32 -13.59
N TYR A 372 -44.00 1.47 -14.80
CA TYR A 372 -45.46 1.25 -14.97
C TYR A 372 -45.94 -0.12 -14.50
N PRO A 373 -45.17 -1.21 -14.69
CA PRO A 373 -45.58 -2.53 -14.11
C PRO A 373 -45.57 -2.56 -12.58
N GLU A 374 -44.75 -1.74 -11.92
CA GLU A 374 -44.57 -1.72 -10.47
C GLU A 374 -45.24 -0.50 -9.80
N ARG A 375 -46.00 0.28 -10.55
CA ARG A 375 -46.61 1.56 -10.12
C ARG A 375 -47.35 1.48 -8.81
N GLU A 376 -48.19 0.45 -8.62
CA GLU A 376 -49.00 0.30 -7.42
C GLU A 376 -48.20 -0.08 -6.20
N ARG A 377 -47.06 -0.77 -6.39
CA ARG A 377 -46.16 -1.21 -5.31
C ARG A 377 -45.29 -0.08 -4.76
N CYS A 378 -44.97 0.93 -5.56
CA CYS A 378 -44.18 2.06 -5.10
C CYS A 378 -44.92 2.94 -4.09
N GLY A 379 -46.21 3.17 -4.27
CA GLY A 379 -47.08 3.94 -3.36
C GLY A 379 -46.61 5.41 -3.17
N LEU A 380 -46.94 5.99 -2.01
CA LEU A 380 -46.60 7.37 -1.66
C LEU A 380 -45.31 7.41 -0.84
N ASN A 381 -44.52 8.46 -1.03
CA ASN A 381 -43.41 8.81 -0.11
C ASN A 381 -43.95 9.50 1.16
N LYS A 382 -43.09 9.86 2.11
CA LYS A 382 -43.47 10.56 3.35
C LYS A 382 -44.05 11.98 3.10
N ARG A 383 -43.80 12.57 1.94
CA ARG A 383 -44.39 13.85 1.51
C ARG A 383 -45.76 13.65 0.80
N LYS A 384 -46.30 12.44 0.81
CA LYS A 384 -47.55 12.06 0.14
C LYS A 384 -47.48 12.25 -1.39
N LEU A 385 -46.29 12.14 -1.99
CA LEU A 385 -46.08 12.21 -3.44
C LEU A 385 -45.94 10.80 -4.02
N ARG A 386 -46.58 10.56 -5.16
CA ARG A 386 -46.32 9.39 -6.02
C ARG A 386 -45.19 9.68 -6.99
N VAL A 387 -44.66 8.66 -7.59
CA VAL A 387 -43.66 8.76 -8.68
C VAL A 387 -44.17 9.67 -9.80
N ASP A 388 -45.48 9.51 -10.20
CA ASP A 388 -46.09 10.34 -11.23
C ASP A 388 -46.22 11.81 -10.83
N ASP A 389 -46.49 12.12 -9.56
CA ASP A 389 -46.57 13.48 -9.05
C ASP A 389 -45.21 14.20 -9.15
N ILE A 390 -44.16 13.47 -8.82
CA ILE A 390 -42.77 13.96 -8.94
C ILE A 390 -42.43 14.19 -10.40
N TYR A 391 -42.72 13.24 -11.27
CA TYR A 391 -42.42 13.35 -12.70
C TYR A 391 -43.15 14.54 -13.38
N ARG A 392 -44.39 14.81 -13.02
CA ARG A 392 -45.22 15.91 -13.60
C ARG A 392 -45.00 17.26 -12.93
N GLY A 393 -44.57 17.25 -11.68
CA GLY A 393 -44.43 18.45 -10.87
C GLY A 393 -42.96 18.98 -10.87
N ASN A 394 -42.84 20.31 -10.79
CA ASN A 394 -41.52 20.97 -10.66
C ASN A 394 -40.95 20.85 -9.22
N PHE A 395 -40.86 19.67 -8.66
CA PHE A 395 -40.31 19.45 -7.34
C PHE A 395 -38.77 19.41 -7.40
N ARG A 396 -38.12 20.58 -7.42
CA ARG A 396 -36.64 20.76 -7.42
C ARG A 396 -35.96 20.21 -6.15
N GLU A 397 -36.71 19.76 -5.17
CA GLU A 397 -36.19 19.40 -3.83
C GLU A 397 -35.83 17.93 -3.63
N ILE A 398 -36.11 17.03 -4.59
CA ILE A 398 -35.56 15.69 -4.56
C ILE A 398 -34.19 15.76 -5.24
N GLN A 399 -33.21 16.23 -4.48
CA GLN A 399 -31.82 16.25 -4.95
C GLN A 399 -31.27 14.82 -4.94
N VAL A 400 -31.02 14.28 -6.13
CA VAL A 400 -30.11 13.16 -6.30
C VAL A 400 -28.70 13.75 -6.14
N ILE A 401 -28.31 13.94 -4.89
CA ILE A 401 -27.01 14.51 -4.53
C ILE A 401 -25.92 13.53 -4.96
N ASN A 402 -24.82 14.07 -5.46
CA ASN A 402 -23.62 13.27 -5.75
C ASN A 402 -23.19 12.53 -4.46
N PRO A 403 -23.25 11.20 -4.39
CA PRO A 403 -23.07 10.46 -3.14
C PRO A 403 -21.62 10.09 -2.84
N LEU A 404 -20.67 10.49 -3.70
CA LEU A 404 -19.22 10.31 -3.49
C LEU A 404 -18.61 11.43 -2.64
#